data_f1fabb48de740b8a684d1ffba2572a51
#
_entry.id   f1fabb48de740b8a684d1ffba2572a51
#
_cell.length_a   1.000
_cell.length_b   1.000
_cell.length_c   1.000
_cell.angle_alpha   90.00
_cell.angle_beta   90.00
_cell.angle_gamma   90.00
#
_symmetry.space_group_name_H-M   'P 1'
#
loop_
_entity.id
_entity.type
_entity.pdbx_description
1 polymer ?
#
loop_
_entity_poly.entity_id
_entity_poly.type
_entity_poly.pdbx_seq_one_letter_code
_entity_poly.pdbx_strand_id
1 'polypeptide(L)'
;MLLVSFAALILASAYFSSSETGMMSLNRYRLKHLKREKHAGAMRASRLLEKPDKLIGVILIGNNFVNFLAASIATSIAIAIVGDPAPIATAIILTLVVLIFAEVTPKTIAALYPEKVAYPSSILLILLLKILYPVVWMVNIVSNLSLIHI
;
A
#
# COMPACT_ATOMS: atom_id res chain seq x y z
N MET A 1 5.83 -11.81 20.69
CA MET A 1 5.82 -10.43 20.13
C MET A 1 6.14 -10.38 18.65
N LEU A 2 7.26 -10.97 18.19
CA LEU A 2 7.70 -10.88 16.77
C LEU A 2 6.66 -11.42 15.77
N LEU A 3 5.97 -12.53 16.06
CA LEU A 3 4.92 -13.08 15.18
C LEU A 3 3.72 -12.14 15.04
N VAL A 4 3.32 -11.50 16.13
CA VAL A 4 2.21 -10.51 16.10
C VAL A 4 2.61 -9.30 15.28
N SER A 5 3.84 -8.80 15.46
CA SER A 5 4.37 -7.69 14.67
C SER A 5 4.45 -8.05 13.18
N PHE A 6 4.89 -9.27 12.86
CA PHE A 6 4.93 -9.76 11.49
C PHE A 6 3.53 -9.82 10.86
N ALA A 7 2.55 -10.41 11.57
CA ALA A 7 1.17 -10.46 11.10
C ALA A 7 0.58 -9.05 10.88
N ALA A 8 0.83 -8.12 11.79
CA ALA A 8 0.40 -6.73 11.63
C ALA A 8 1.01 -6.04 10.40
N LEU A 9 2.28 -6.32 10.09
CA LEU A 9 2.93 -5.80 8.90
C LEU A 9 2.37 -6.41 7.60
N ILE A 10 2.05 -7.70 7.59
CA ILE A 10 1.37 -8.34 6.45
C ILE A 10 0.00 -7.70 6.20
N LEU A 11 -0.77 -7.43 7.25
CA LEU A 11 -2.06 -6.74 7.13
C LEU A 11 -1.88 -5.28 6.64
N ALA A 12 -0.86 -4.59 7.11
CA ALA A 12 -0.55 -3.24 6.64
C ALA A 12 -0.14 -3.23 5.16
N SER A 13 0.66 -4.19 4.72
CA SER A 13 1.02 -4.36 3.31
C SER A 13 -0.22 -4.67 2.45
N ALA A 14 -1.10 -5.58 2.90
CA ALA A 14 -2.37 -5.87 2.25
C ALA A 14 -3.27 -4.62 2.13
N TYR A 15 -3.27 -3.77 3.16
CA TYR A 15 -3.98 -2.50 3.14
C TYR A 15 -3.45 -1.57 2.03
N PHE A 16 -2.14 -1.35 1.94
CA PHE A 16 -1.57 -0.51 0.89
C PHE A 16 -1.84 -1.07 -0.51
N SER A 17 -1.63 -2.36 -0.68
CA SER A 17 -1.81 -3.08 -1.94
C SER A 17 -3.27 -3.03 -2.44
N SER A 18 -4.22 -3.27 -1.54
CA SER A 18 -5.66 -3.18 -1.86
C SER A 18 -6.11 -1.74 -2.09
N SER A 19 -5.57 -0.78 -1.34
CA SER A 19 -5.90 0.64 -1.50
C SER A 19 -5.48 1.17 -2.86
N GLU A 20 -4.28 0.82 -3.32
CA GLU A 20 -3.79 1.15 -4.67
C GLU A 20 -4.75 0.66 -5.75
N THR A 21 -5.03 -0.65 -5.73
CA THR A 21 -5.90 -1.27 -6.74
C THR A 21 -7.34 -0.74 -6.64
N GLY A 22 -7.87 -0.60 -5.44
CA GLY A 22 -9.21 -0.06 -5.22
C GLY A 22 -9.36 1.36 -5.75
N MET A 23 -8.41 2.25 -5.44
CA MET A 23 -8.43 3.63 -5.93
C MET A 23 -8.34 3.71 -7.46
N MET A 24 -7.47 2.91 -8.08
CA MET A 24 -7.28 2.90 -9.53
C MET A 24 -8.44 2.24 -10.28
N SER A 25 -9.15 1.32 -9.65
CA SER A 25 -10.28 0.59 -10.24
C SER A 25 -11.63 1.30 -10.09
N LEU A 26 -11.71 2.44 -9.42
CA LEU A 26 -12.94 3.20 -9.25
C LEU A 26 -13.52 3.66 -10.61
N ASN A 27 -14.83 3.44 -10.79
CA ASN A 27 -15.55 3.99 -11.94
C ASN A 27 -15.67 5.51 -11.80
N ARG A 28 -15.05 6.25 -12.71
CA ARG A 28 -14.99 7.72 -12.68
C ARG A 28 -16.34 8.40 -12.79
N TYR A 29 -17.25 7.85 -13.57
CA TYR A 29 -18.60 8.39 -13.72
C TYR A 29 -19.41 8.22 -12.45
N ARG A 30 -19.35 7.03 -11.84
CA ARG A 30 -20.02 6.75 -10.58
C ARG A 30 -19.44 7.55 -9.42
N LEU A 31 -18.12 7.69 -9.38
CA LEU A 31 -17.42 8.54 -8.40
C LEU A 31 -17.90 10.00 -8.50
N LYS A 32 -18.02 10.55 -9.70
CA LYS A 32 -18.52 11.90 -9.94
C LYS A 32 -19.97 12.07 -9.52
N HIS A 33 -20.80 11.07 -9.77
CA HIS A 33 -22.21 11.05 -9.34
C HIS A 33 -22.33 11.07 -7.81
N LEU A 34 -21.64 10.15 -7.13
CA LEU A 34 -21.63 10.07 -5.67
C LEU A 34 -21.02 11.31 -5.00
N LYS A 35 -20.05 11.95 -5.65
CA LYS A 35 -19.50 13.24 -5.21
C LYS A 35 -20.56 14.33 -5.22
N ARG A 36 -21.41 14.37 -6.25
CA ARG A 36 -22.54 15.32 -6.33
C ARG A 36 -23.58 15.08 -5.25
N GLU A 37 -23.82 13.82 -4.89
CA GLU A 37 -24.70 13.41 -3.79
C GLU A 37 -24.06 13.61 -2.40
N LYS A 38 -22.87 14.22 -2.33
CA LYS A 38 -22.14 14.49 -1.08
C LYS A 38 -21.78 13.23 -0.29
N HIS A 39 -21.56 12.09 -0.98
CA HIS A 39 -21.08 10.87 -0.32
C HIS A 39 -19.64 11.08 0.18
N ALA A 40 -19.44 10.98 1.51
CA ALA A 40 -18.18 11.33 2.15
C ALA A 40 -16.97 10.53 1.62
N GLY A 41 -17.12 9.22 1.41
CA GLY A 41 -16.09 8.37 0.85
C GLY A 41 -15.71 8.74 -0.59
N ALA A 42 -16.70 9.02 -1.43
CA ALA A 42 -16.49 9.46 -2.81
C ALA A 42 -15.79 10.83 -2.88
N MET A 43 -16.13 11.74 -1.99
CA MET A 43 -15.48 13.05 -1.92
C MET A 43 -13.99 12.92 -1.54
N ARG A 44 -13.64 12.07 -0.56
CA ARG A 44 -12.27 11.81 -0.17
C ARG A 44 -11.47 11.13 -1.27
N ALA A 45 -12.01 10.06 -1.86
CA ALA A 45 -11.37 9.35 -2.96
C ALA A 45 -11.16 10.27 -4.17
N SER A 46 -12.15 11.08 -4.54
CA SER A 46 -12.02 12.07 -5.60
C SER A 46 -10.89 13.06 -5.36
N ARG A 47 -10.77 13.56 -4.13
CA ARG A 47 -9.69 14.49 -3.75
C ARG A 47 -8.30 13.85 -3.87
N LEU A 48 -8.15 12.60 -3.45
CA LEU A 48 -6.90 11.85 -3.59
C LEU A 48 -6.55 11.62 -5.06
N LEU A 49 -7.54 11.30 -5.89
CA LEU A 49 -7.36 11.04 -7.32
C LEU A 49 -7.12 12.30 -8.17
N GLU A 50 -7.30 13.49 -7.63
CA GLU A 50 -6.90 14.75 -8.28
C GLU A 50 -5.37 14.90 -8.41
N LYS A 51 -4.61 14.22 -7.53
CA LYS A 51 -3.14 14.21 -7.53
C LYS A 51 -2.63 12.77 -7.47
N PRO A 52 -2.76 12.02 -8.57
CA PRO A 52 -2.45 10.59 -8.60
C PRO A 52 -0.97 10.28 -8.31
N ASP A 53 -0.06 11.14 -8.72
CA ASP A 53 1.37 11.06 -8.45
C ASP A 53 1.68 11.03 -6.94
N LYS A 54 1.02 11.90 -6.18
CA LYS A 54 1.18 11.94 -4.71
C LYS A 54 0.52 10.76 -4.04
N LEU A 55 -0.65 10.33 -4.52
CA LEU A 55 -1.35 9.16 -4.02
C LEU A 55 -0.53 7.89 -4.23
N ILE A 56 -0.04 7.66 -5.44
CA ILE A 56 0.82 6.52 -5.77
C ILE A 56 2.10 6.58 -4.94
N GLY A 57 2.71 7.76 -4.82
CA GLY A 57 3.92 7.95 -4.03
C GLY A 57 3.77 7.56 -2.57
N VAL A 58 2.70 7.98 -1.89
CA VAL A 58 2.48 7.62 -0.48
C VAL A 58 2.19 6.13 -0.30
N ILE A 59 1.42 5.53 -1.22
CA ILE A 59 1.13 4.09 -1.18
C ILE A 59 2.40 3.28 -1.39
N LEU A 60 3.21 3.65 -2.39
CA LEU A 60 4.44 2.96 -2.74
C LEU A 60 5.47 3.03 -1.59
N ILE A 61 5.67 4.21 -1.01
CA ILE A 61 6.57 4.40 0.13
C ILE A 61 6.08 3.56 1.33
N GLY A 62 4.80 3.65 1.67
CA GLY A 62 4.21 2.90 2.78
C GLY A 62 4.32 1.39 2.58
N ASN A 63 3.96 0.90 1.40
CA ASN A 63 4.02 -0.53 1.08
C ASN A 63 5.45 -1.08 1.13
N ASN A 64 6.41 -0.39 0.51
CA ASN A 64 7.81 -0.81 0.53
C ASN A 64 8.38 -0.81 1.94
N PHE A 65 8.12 0.25 2.71
CA PHE A 65 8.58 0.34 4.10
C PHE A 65 8.07 -0.83 4.95
N VAL A 66 6.78 -1.12 4.86
CA VAL A 66 6.15 -2.25 5.58
C VAL A 66 6.72 -3.58 5.13
N ASN A 67 6.93 -3.78 3.83
CA ASN A 67 7.49 -5.02 3.29
C ASN A 67 8.95 -5.24 3.74
N PHE A 68 9.79 -4.20 3.77
CA PHE A 68 11.15 -4.31 4.28
C PHE A 68 11.20 -4.61 5.78
N LEU A 69 10.32 -4.00 6.57
CA LEU A 69 10.18 -4.33 8.00
C LEU A 69 9.71 -5.78 8.19
N ALA A 70 8.74 -6.23 7.42
CA ALA A 70 8.25 -7.61 7.48
C ALA A 70 9.36 -8.61 7.15
N ALA A 71 10.16 -8.33 6.12
CA ALA A 71 11.31 -9.15 5.74
C ALA A 71 12.37 -9.23 6.84
N SER A 72 12.66 -8.09 7.48
CA SER A 72 13.61 -8.03 8.59
C SER A 72 13.15 -8.85 9.80
N ILE A 73 11.88 -8.70 10.19
CA ILE A 73 11.31 -9.47 11.31
C ILE A 73 11.24 -10.97 10.97
N ALA A 74 10.82 -11.33 9.76
CA ALA A 74 10.76 -12.72 9.33
C ALA A 74 12.15 -13.38 9.36
N THR A 75 13.19 -12.69 8.91
CA THR A 75 14.57 -13.17 9.00
C THR A 75 15.00 -13.39 10.44
N SER A 76 14.67 -12.45 11.33
CA SER A 76 14.97 -12.57 12.75
C SER A 76 14.27 -13.77 13.41
N ILE A 77 13.01 -14.02 13.06
CA ILE A 77 12.24 -15.19 13.52
C ILE A 77 12.88 -16.47 13.00
N ALA A 78 13.26 -16.52 11.73
CA ALA A 78 13.84 -17.69 11.11
C ALA A 78 15.20 -18.08 11.72
N ILE A 79 16.07 -17.11 11.95
CA ILE A 79 17.37 -17.34 12.61
C ILE A 79 17.16 -17.87 14.02
N ALA A 80 16.16 -17.36 14.74
CA ALA A 80 15.84 -17.80 16.10
C ALA A 80 15.35 -19.25 16.15
N ILE A 81 14.69 -19.75 15.09
CA ILE A 81 14.09 -21.10 15.05
C ILE A 81 15.03 -22.13 14.42
N VAL A 82 15.68 -21.80 13.30
CA VAL A 82 16.41 -22.74 12.44
C VAL A 82 17.93 -22.51 12.45
N GLY A 83 18.39 -21.34 12.85
CA GLY A 83 19.80 -20.96 12.84
C GLY A 83 20.29 -20.40 11.48
N ASP A 84 21.61 -20.35 11.30
CA ASP A 84 22.30 -19.61 10.21
C ASP A 84 21.96 -20.00 8.74
N PRO A 85 21.58 -21.23 8.38
CA PRO A 85 21.23 -21.51 6.97
C PRO A 85 19.85 -21.01 6.54
N ALA A 86 19.12 -20.34 7.42
CA ALA A 86 17.75 -19.88 7.20
C ALA A 86 17.50 -18.76 6.17
N PRO A 87 18.45 -17.86 5.80
CA PRO A 87 18.10 -16.67 5.03
C PRO A 87 17.45 -16.94 3.66
N ILE A 88 17.95 -17.93 2.93
CA ILE A 88 17.43 -18.25 1.57
C ILE A 88 16.06 -18.90 1.67
N ALA A 89 15.90 -19.91 2.52
CA ALA A 89 14.62 -20.58 2.74
C ALA A 89 13.56 -19.59 3.26
N THR A 90 13.95 -18.72 4.18
CA THR A 90 13.08 -17.64 4.69
C THR A 90 12.66 -16.69 3.59
N ALA A 91 13.56 -16.27 2.72
CA ALA A 91 13.22 -15.38 1.60
C ALA A 91 12.18 -16.02 0.68
N ILE A 92 12.30 -17.29 0.36
CA ILE A 92 11.36 -18.01 -0.49
C ILE A 92 9.98 -18.09 0.17
N ILE A 93 9.92 -18.55 1.42
CA ILE A 93 8.66 -18.69 2.17
C ILE A 93 8.00 -17.33 2.35
N LEU A 94 8.78 -16.31 2.73
CA LEU A 94 8.28 -14.95 2.91
C LEU A 94 7.71 -14.39 1.60
N THR A 95 8.40 -14.61 0.48
CA THR A 95 7.91 -14.16 -0.83
C THR A 95 6.55 -14.77 -1.14
N LEU A 96 6.36 -16.06 -0.91
CA LEU A 96 5.07 -16.72 -1.12
C LEU A 96 3.98 -16.18 -0.19
N VAL A 97 4.29 -15.99 1.09
CA VAL A 97 3.34 -15.44 2.07
C VAL A 97 2.94 -14.01 1.69
N VAL A 98 3.91 -13.13 1.42
CA VAL A 98 3.63 -11.75 1.01
C VAL A 98 2.86 -11.71 -0.30
N LEU A 99 3.28 -12.50 -1.30
CA LEU A 99 2.61 -12.53 -2.60
C LEU A 99 1.14 -12.94 -2.48
N ILE A 100 0.83 -13.98 -1.72
CA ILE A 100 -0.53 -14.49 -1.59
C ILE A 100 -1.39 -13.57 -0.70
N PHE A 101 -0.93 -13.27 0.51
CA PHE A 101 -1.74 -12.61 1.54
C PHE A 101 -1.67 -11.08 1.52
N ALA A 102 -0.56 -10.52 1.11
CA ALA A 102 -0.35 -9.07 1.10
C ALA A 102 -0.51 -8.42 -0.29
N GLU A 103 -0.44 -9.19 -1.37
CA GLU A 103 -0.54 -8.63 -2.72
C GLU A 103 -1.68 -9.22 -3.53
N VAL A 104 -1.62 -10.47 -3.95
CA VAL A 104 -2.58 -11.05 -4.90
C VAL A 104 -4.00 -11.03 -4.36
N THR A 105 -4.22 -11.58 -3.17
CA THR A 105 -5.57 -11.67 -2.59
C THR A 105 -6.17 -10.28 -2.31
N PRO A 106 -5.47 -9.35 -1.64
CA PRO A 106 -6.02 -8.01 -1.42
C PRO A 106 -6.30 -7.23 -2.71
N LYS A 107 -5.41 -7.31 -3.70
CA LYS A 107 -5.60 -6.67 -5.00
C LYS A 107 -6.81 -7.24 -5.76
N THR A 108 -6.98 -8.55 -5.73
CA THR A 108 -8.13 -9.21 -6.36
C THR A 108 -9.45 -8.76 -5.72
N ILE A 109 -9.52 -8.72 -4.39
CA ILE A 109 -10.71 -8.23 -3.67
C ILE A 109 -10.98 -6.77 -4.01
N ALA A 110 -9.94 -5.94 -4.04
CA ALA A 110 -10.07 -4.52 -4.36
C ALA A 110 -10.50 -4.27 -5.81
N ALA A 111 -10.07 -5.09 -6.75
CA ALA A 111 -10.51 -5.02 -8.15
C ALA A 111 -11.98 -5.40 -8.31
N LEU A 112 -12.46 -6.40 -7.55
CA LEU A 112 -13.87 -6.84 -7.58
C LEU A 112 -14.82 -5.86 -6.86
N TYR A 113 -14.35 -5.25 -5.76
CA TYR A 113 -15.15 -4.36 -4.92
C TYR A 113 -14.44 -3.02 -4.65
N PRO A 114 -14.11 -2.23 -5.70
CA PRO A 114 -13.24 -1.06 -5.54
C PRO A 114 -13.82 -0.01 -4.59
N GLU A 115 -15.13 0.22 -4.60
CA GLU A 115 -15.76 1.22 -3.72
C GLU A 115 -15.71 0.81 -2.25
N LYS A 116 -15.87 -0.49 -1.96
CA LYS A 116 -15.81 -1.02 -0.58
C LYS A 116 -14.41 -0.93 0.03
N VAL A 117 -13.39 -0.92 -0.81
CA VAL A 117 -12.00 -0.81 -0.40
C VAL A 117 -11.51 0.65 -0.43
N ALA A 118 -11.72 1.35 -1.53
CA ALA A 118 -11.19 2.70 -1.73
C ALA A 118 -11.80 3.74 -0.77
N TYR A 119 -13.09 3.72 -0.52
CA TYR A 119 -13.73 4.73 0.32
C TYR A 119 -13.29 4.68 1.78
N PRO A 120 -13.25 3.53 2.46
CA PRO A 120 -12.69 3.45 3.80
C PRO A 120 -11.19 3.75 3.84
N SER A 121 -10.42 3.23 2.86
CA SER A 121 -8.97 3.43 2.78
C SER A 121 -8.59 4.91 2.64
N SER A 122 -9.43 5.71 2.01
CA SER A 122 -9.18 7.13 1.79
C SER A 122 -8.94 7.93 3.07
N ILE A 123 -9.50 7.51 4.20
CA ILE A 123 -9.32 8.19 5.49
C ILE A 123 -7.85 8.13 5.92
N LEU A 124 -7.30 6.92 5.96
CA LEU A 124 -5.91 6.72 6.36
C LEU A 124 -4.93 7.25 5.32
N LEU A 125 -5.25 7.12 4.02
CA LEU A 125 -4.40 7.63 2.95
C LEU A 125 -4.26 9.17 3.01
N ILE A 126 -5.32 9.89 3.32
CA ILE A 126 -5.25 11.35 3.51
C ILE A 126 -4.35 11.71 4.69
N LEU A 127 -4.48 10.98 5.79
CA LEU A 127 -3.63 11.18 6.97
C LEU A 127 -2.17 10.91 6.65
N LEU A 128 -1.88 9.78 6.01
CA LEU A 128 -0.53 9.39 5.60
C LEU A 128 0.06 10.39 4.60
N LEU A 129 -0.74 10.89 3.67
CA LEU A 129 -0.29 11.90 2.72
C LEU A 129 0.15 13.19 3.42
N LYS A 130 -0.55 13.60 4.48
CA LYS A 130 -0.15 14.76 5.28
C LYS A 130 1.17 14.53 6.02
N ILE A 131 1.33 13.35 6.64
CA ILE A 131 2.52 12.98 7.42
C ILE A 131 3.74 12.79 6.51
N LEU A 132 3.57 12.06 5.40
CA LEU A 132 4.63 11.71 4.47
C LEU A 132 4.84 12.76 3.36
N TYR A 133 4.12 13.86 3.40
CA TYR A 133 4.21 14.91 2.36
C TYR A 133 5.65 15.34 2.02
N PRO A 134 6.53 15.63 3.00
CA PRO A 134 7.90 16.02 2.69
C PRO A 134 8.69 14.90 1.98
N VAL A 135 8.46 13.64 2.36
CA VAL A 135 9.12 12.49 1.73
C VAL A 135 8.63 12.27 0.31
N VAL A 136 7.31 12.31 0.10
CA VAL A 136 6.68 12.18 -1.22
C VAL A 136 7.15 13.31 -2.15
N TRP A 137 7.23 14.54 -1.64
CA TRP A 137 7.72 15.70 -2.39
C TRP A 137 9.17 15.49 -2.84
N MET A 138 10.05 15.03 -1.95
CA MET A 138 11.45 14.75 -2.25
C MET A 138 11.60 13.65 -3.30
N VAL A 139 10.86 12.55 -3.17
CA VAL A 139 10.85 11.44 -4.16
C VAL A 139 10.37 11.93 -5.52
N ASN A 140 9.32 12.74 -5.56
CA ASN A 140 8.79 13.28 -6.83
C ASN A 140 9.77 14.23 -7.51
N ILE A 141 10.53 15.04 -6.75
CA ILE A 141 11.59 15.88 -7.33
C ILE A 141 12.66 15.02 -8.00
N VAL A 142 13.15 13.98 -7.30
CA VAL A 142 14.17 13.08 -7.85
C VAL A 142 13.65 12.37 -9.10
N SER A 143 12.40 11.88 -9.07
CA SER A 143 11.77 11.24 -10.23
C SER A 143 11.62 12.19 -11.41
N ASN A 144 11.17 13.41 -11.17
CA ASN A 144 11.02 14.43 -12.23
C ASN A 144 12.37 14.85 -12.83
N LEU A 145 13.42 14.99 -12.00
CA LEU A 145 14.77 15.24 -12.48
C LEU A 145 15.29 14.09 -13.36
N SER A 146 14.99 12.85 -12.97
CA SER A 146 15.34 11.67 -13.78
C SER A 146 14.63 11.66 -15.14
N LEU A 147 13.36 12.05 -15.16
CA LEU A 147 12.58 12.16 -16.43
C LEU A 147 13.05 13.27 -17.35
N ILE A 148 13.52 14.39 -16.80
CA ILE A 148 14.08 15.50 -17.60
C ILE A 148 15.40 15.11 -18.26
N HIS A 149 16.17 14.20 -17.67
CA HIS A 149 17.45 13.72 -18.20
C HIS A 149 17.32 12.60 -19.26
N ILE A 150 16.13 12.05 -19.43
CA ILE A 150 15.81 11.04 -20.46
C ILE A 150 15.22 11.72 -21.69
#